data_a810c9f60c7676810a3d50db586d0d31
#
_entry.id   a810c9f60c7676810a3d50db586d0d31
#
_cell.length_a   1.000
_cell.length_b   1.000
_cell.length_c   1.000
_cell.angle_alpha   90.00
_cell.angle_beta   90.00
_cell.angle_gamma   90.00
#
_symmetry.space_group_name_H-M   'P 1'
#
loop_
_entity.id
_entity.type
_entity.pdbx_description
1 polymer ?
#
loop_
_entity_poly.entity_id
_entity_poly.type
_entity_poly.pdbx_seq_one_letter_code
_entity_poly.pdbx_strand_id
1 'polypeptide(L)'
;MMRMKTIIGVVGMLFMVGVCLAADKEHGTLVQESPIFVSPDVRASRVGTATRGLDTFLMERSTIEGKPWAHVLVTIQEGLVYPKQVSGWVDGRFVITTSVPNGDQIIFGEAQDSERASEDRGGRKNAGQDAARLYYRLYEYFPTSPLAAEALWHAADLRWQLEKSGVFARPSALEMSPDARSTIDDTFIKELEKKYPHTRWSDLGAYDLLDNKICGRWKGETRCPEKESELYEHYAHEHPQSPKAAEALYNAAWRQAALVDMYKEQHQGDKAEKAKRKAIEIAQEISGKYPDGDWKPRAAQLMYVLQKGLPTYTGEKSSR
;
A
#
# COMPACT_ATOMS: atom_id res chain seq x y z
N MET A 1 68.61 -61.54 -25.82
CA MET A 1 67.93 -61.13 -24.63
C MET A 1 67.13 -59.89 -24.97
N MET A 2 65.85 -60.07 -25.37
CA MET A 2 65.00 -59.05 -25.97
C MET A 2 63.91 -58.66 -24.96
N ARG A 3 63.92 -57.41 -24.45
CA ARG A 3 62.94 -56.93 -23.53
C ARG A 3 61.71 -56.36 -24.30
N MET A 4 60.61 -57.02 -24.14
CA MET A 4 59.31 -56.64 -24.68
C MET A 4 58.71 -55.54 -23.77
N LYS A 5 58.43 -54.34 -24.30
CA LYS A 5 57.71 -53.25 -23.60
C LYS A 5 56.20 -53.36 -23.87
N THR A 6 55.45 -53.64 -22.83
CA THR A 6 53.97 -53.64 -22.84
C THR A 6 53.49 -52.25 -22.76
N ILE A 7 52.70 -51.79 -23.74
CA ILE A 7 51.98 -50.48 -23.72
C ILE A 7 50.59 -50.79 -23.23
N ILE A 8 50.23 -50.25 -22.04
CA ILE A 8 48.90 -50.28 -21.51
C ILE A 8 48.16 -48.98 -21.98
N GLY A 9 47.21 -49.17 -22.89
CA GLY A 9 46.34 -48.11 -23.35
C GLY A 9 45.23 -47.88 -22.31
N VAL A 10 45.19 -46.67 -21.70
CA VAL A 10 44.08 -46.20 -20.85
C VAL A 10 43.03 -45.59 -21.75
N VAL A 11 41.88 -46.26 -21.89
CA VAL A 11 40.69 -45.73 -22.54
C VAL A 11 39.99 -44.85 -21.51
N GLY A 12 40.10 -43.52 -21.63
CA GLY A 12 39.39 -42.53 -20.83
C GLY A 12 37.94 -42.45 -21.30
N MET A 13 37.02 -42.98 -20.51
CA MET A 13 35.59 -42.86 -20.71
C MET A 13 35.13 -41.48 -20.20
N LEU A 14 34.91 -40.53 -21.14
CA LEU A 14 34.35 -39.21 -20.85
C LEU A 14 32.88 -39.37 -20.47
N PHE A 15 32.57 -39.32 -19.17
CA PHE A 15 31.18 -39.13 -18.68
C PHE A 15 30.79 -37.69 -18.95
N MET A 16 29.98 -37.41 -19.97
CA MET A 16 29.23 -36.17 -20.10
C MET A 16 28.13 -36.18 -19.03
N VAL A 17 28.41 -35.51 -17.92
CA VAL A 17 27.36 -35.14 -16.96
C VAL A 17 26.50 -34.06 -17.63
N GLY A 18 25.38 -34.48 -18.19
CA GLY A 18 24.34 -33.57 -18.65
C GLY A 18 23.79 -32.83 -17.42
N VAL A 19 24.22 -31.60 -17.22
CA VAL A 19 23.55 -30.68 -16.26
C VAL A 19 22.18 -30.40 -16.85
N CYS A 20 21.15 -31.12 -16.37
CA CYS A 20 19.77 -30.73 -16.55
C CYS A 20 19.60 -29.42 -15.79
N LEU A 21 19.80 -28.28 -16.46
CA LEU A 21 19.31 -26.98 -15.98
C LEU A 21 17.80 -27.13 -15.98
N ALA A 22 17.22 -27.40 -14.81
CA ALA A 22 15.80 -27.13 -14.59
C ALA A 22 15.61 -25.66 -14.96
N ALA A 23 14.94 -25.40 -16.08
CA ALA A 23 14.56 -24.05 -16.44
C ALA A 23 13.77 -23.50 -15.26
N ASP A 24 14.31 -22.50 -14.56
CA ASP A 24 13.57 -21.78 -13.54
C ASP A 24 12.29 -21.30 -14.20
N LYS A 25 11.16 -21.74 -13.67
CA LYS A 25 9.85 -21.35 -14.17
C LYS A 25 9.73 -19.85 -14.05
N GLU A 26 9.50 -19.17 -15.16
CA GLU A 26 9.43 -17.72 -15.18
C GLU A 26 8.19 -17.24 -14.43
N HIS A 27 8.39 -16.38 -13.42
CA HIS A 27 7.30 -15.73 -12.72
C HIS A 27 6.66 -14.66 -13.60
N GLY A 28 5.34 -14.55 -13.48
CA GLY A 28 4.55 -13.55 -14.16
C GLY A 28 3.26 -13.23 -13.43
N THR A 29 2.53 -12.28 -13.94
CA THR A 29 1.21 -11.91 -13.45
C THR A 29 0.24 -11.70 -14.60
N LEU A 30 -1.07 -11.89 -14.32
CA LEU A 30 -2.11 -11.54 -15.25
C LEU A 30 -2.56 -10.09 -15.00
N VAL A 31 -2.45 -9.26 -16.03
CA VAL A 31 -2.88 -7.85 -15.96
C VAL A 31 -4.37 -7.68 -16.21
N GLN A 32 -5.04 -8.71 -16.74
CA GLN A 32 -6.50 -8.74 -16.90
C GLN A 32 -7.09 -10.06 -16.40
N GLU A 33 -8.34 -10.01 -15.93
CA GLU A 33 -9.08 -11.23 -15.59
C GLU A 33 -9.17 -12.14 -16.81
N SER A 34 -8.77 -13.38 -16.66
CA SER A 34 -8.64 -14.32 -17.78
C SER A 34 -9.23 -15.68 -17.47
N PRO A 35 -10.09 -16.22 -18.35
CA PRO A 35 -10.50 -17.60 -18.28
C PRO A 35 -9.29 -18.52 -18.54
N ILE A 36 -9.21 -19.62 -17.81
CA ILE A 36 -8.18 -20.65 -17.95
C ILE A 36 -8.79 -21.84 -18.66
N PHE A 37 -8.20 -22.26 -19.78
CA PHE A 37 -8.70 -23.35 -20.64
C PHE A 37 -7.78 -24.57 -20.55
N VAL A 38 -8.31 -25.76 -20.80
CA VAL A 38 -7.54 -27.03 -20.82
C VAL A 38 -6.60 -27.10 -22.04
N SER A 39 -6.87 -26.38 -23.12
CA SER A 39 -6.05 -26.28 -24.33
C SER A 39 -6.13 -24.85 -24.89
N PRO A 40 -5.20 -24.42 -25.77
CA PRO A 40 -5.17 -23.07 -26.33
C PRO A 40 -6.26 -22.85 -27.40
N ASP A 41 -7.49 -23.02 -27.00
CA ASP A 41 -8.71 -22.80 -27.79
C ASP A 41 -9.79 -22.20 -26.88
N VAL A 42 -10.40 -21.10 -27.30
CA VAL A 42 -11.50 -20.43 -26.55
C VAL A 42 -12.76 -21.29 -26.42
N ARG A 43 -12.89 -22.34 -27.26
CA ARG A 43 -13.97 -23.32 -27.21
C ARG A 43 -13.67 -24.49 -26.28
N ALA A 44 -12.45 -24.61 -25.81
CA ALA A 44 -12.04 -25.68 -24.88
C ALA A 44 -12.73 -25.51 -23.52
N SER A 45 -12.80 -26.60 -22.77
CA SER A 45 -13.35 -26.58 -21.41
C SER A 45 -12.55 -25.62 -20.53
N ARG A 46 -13.29 -24.79 -19.76
CA ARG A 46 -12.71 -23.86 -18.80
C ARG A 46 -12.47 -24.58 -17.47
N VAL A 47 -11.29 -24.40 -16.91
CA VAL A 47 -10.89 -24.97 -15.60
C VAL A 47 -10.98 -23.97 -14.46
N GLY A 48 -11.13 -22.69 -14.76
CA GLY A 48 -11.25 -21.60 -13.77
C GLY A 48 -11.10 -20.22 -14.38
N THR A 49 -11.04 -19.22 -13.52
CA THR A 49 -10.72 -17.83 -13.89
C THR A 49 -9.59 -17.33 -13.02
N ALA A 50 -8.58 -16.75 -13.63
CA ALA A 50 -7.53 -16.02 -12.93
C ALA A 50 -7.88 -14.55 -12.85
N THR A 51 -7.88 -13.99 -11.66
CA THR A 51 -8.09 -12.56 -11.41
C THR A 51 -6.82 -11.75 -11.67
N ARG A 52 -6.94 -10.44 -11.80
CA ARG A 52 -5.82 -9.52 -12.02
C ARG A 52 -4.82 -9.58 -10.85
N GLY A 53 -3.54 -9.47 -11.17
CA GLY A 53 -2.46 -9.40 -10.18
C GLY A 53 -2.12 -10.72 -9.49
N LEU A 54 -2.71 -11.86 -9.92
CA LEU A 54 -2.31 -13.16 -9.39
C LEU A 54 -0.88 -13.52 -9.85
N ASP A 55 -0.09 -14.03 -8.91
CA ASP A 55 1.19 -14.64 -9.21
C ASP A 55 0.99 -15.92 -10.03
N THR A 56 1.71 -16.03 -11.13
CA THR A 56 1.65 -17.16 -12.02
C THR A 56 3.06 -17.66 -12.39
N PHE A 57 3.17 -18.95 -12.63
CA PHE A 57 4.35 -19.51 -13.28
C PHE A 57 4.05 -19.72 -14.75
N LEU A 58 4.83 -19.08 -15.62
CA LEU A 58 4.78 -19.33 -17.04
C LEU A 58 5.46 -20.66 -17.35
N MET A 59 4.71 -21.58 -17.94
CA MET A 59 5.19 -22.91 -18.32
C MET A 59 5.63 -22.93 -19.79
N GLU A 60 4.83 -22.29 -20.65
CA GLU A 60 5.01 -22.31 -22.09
C GLU A 60 4.29 -21.13 -22.75
N ARG A 61 4.82 -20.65 -23.88
CA ARG A 61 4.13 -19.73 -24.80
C ARG A 61 3.93 -20.41 -26.13
N SER A 62 2.76 -20.17 -26.75
CA SER A 62 2.41 -20.69 -28.08
C SER A 62 1.64 -19.66 -28.88
N THR A 63 1.69 -19.75 -30.19
CA THR A 63 0.86 -18.94 -31.08
C THR A 63 0.04 -19.88 -31.94
N ILE A 64 -1.27 -19.87 -31.76
CA ILE A 64 -2.23 -20.70 -32.48
C ILE A 64 -3.15 -19.79 -33.30
N GLU A 65 -3.20 -20.00 -34.61
CA GLU A 65 -4.01 -19.18 -35.53
C GLU A 65 -3.75 -17.67 -35.37
N GLY A 66 -2.49 -17.28 -35.15
CA GLY A 66 -2.07 -15.89 -34.94
C GLY A 66 -2.41 -15.30 -33.55
N LYS A 67 -3.08 -16.05 -32.68
CA LYS A 67 -3.39 -15.64 -31.30
C LYS A 67 -2.31 -16.15 -30.35
N PRO A 68 -1.71 -15.27 -29.51
CA PRO A 68 -0.75 -15.68 -28.49
C PRO A 68 -1.47 -16.35 -27.30
N TRP A 69 -0.93 -17.48 -26.87
CA TRP A 69 -1.38 -18.23 -25.71
C TRP A 69 -0.23 -18.42 -24.73
N ALA A 70 -0.55 -18.46 -23.44
CA ALA A 70 0.38 -18.80 -22.38
C ALA A 70 -0.18 -19.95 -21.53
N HIS A 71 0.61 -21.00 -21.36
CA HIS A 71 0.32 -22.07 -20.42
C HIS A 71 0.85 -21.65 -19.05
N VAL A 72 -0.03 -21.48 -18.09
CA VAL A 72 0.29 -20.99 -16.75
C VAL A 72 -0.08 -21.98 -15.66
N LEU A 73 0.66 -21.92 -14.58
CA LEU A 73 0.31 -22.53 -13.29
C LEU A 73 -0.03 -21.41 -12.32
N VAL A 74 -1.25 -21.41 -11.79
CA VAL A 74 -1.75 -20.32 -10.92
C VAL A 74 -2.60 -20.88 -9.78
N THR A 75 -2.57 -20.21 -8.63
CA THR A 75 -3.47 -20.51 -7.52
C THR A 75 -4.69 -19.61 -7.59
N ILE A 76 -5.87 -20.19 -7.78
CA ILE A 76 -7.14 -19.48 -7.82
C ILE A 76 -7.99 -19.80 -6.60
N GLN A 77 -8.88 -18.85 -6.23
CA GLN A 77 -9.91 -19.05 -5.22
C GLN A 77 -11.26 -18.67 -5.81
N GLU A 78 -12.16 -19.62 -5.90
CA GLU A 78 -13.52 -19.44 -6.38
C GLU A 78 -14.51 -19.56 -5.20
N GLY A 79 -15.12 -18.43 -4.84
CA GLY A 79 -16.10 -18.39 -3.73
C GLY A 79 -15.47 -18.69 -2.37
N LEU A 80 -16.17 -19.49 -1.56
CA LEU A 80 -15.74 -19.92 -0.22
C LEU A 80 -14.88 -21.21 -0.23
N VAL A 81 -14.52 -21.70 -1.40
CA VAL A 81 -13.69 -22.91 -1.53
C VAL A 81 -12.23 -22.58 -1.25
N TYR A 82 -11.49 -23.53 -0.70
CA TYR A 82 -10.05 -23.38 -0.46
C TYR A 82 -9.31 -23.05 -1.77
N PRO A 83 -8.24 -22.24 -1.69
CA PRO A 83 -7.40 -21.97 -2.86
C PRO A 83 -6.94 -23.29 -3.48
N LYS A 84 -7.05 -23.38 -4.80
CA LYS A 84 -6.57 -24.54 -5.57
C LYS A 84 -5.57 -24.11 -6.63
N GLN A 85 -4.53 -24.91 -6.81
CA GLN A 85 -3.60 -24.74 -7.90
C GLN A 85 -4.19 -25.35 -9.17
N VAL A 86 -4.18 -24.57 -10.24
CA VAL A 86 -4.67 -25.00 -11.56
C VAL A 86 -3.62 -24.69 -12.62
N SER A 87 -3.55 -25.56 -13.63
CA SER A 87 -2.71 -25.37 -14.80
C SER A 87 -3.59 -25.31 -16.03
N GLY A 88 -3.29 -24.40 -16.96
CA GLY A 88 -4.03 -24.27 -18.19
C GLY A 88 -3.61 -23.07 -19.03
N TRP A 89 -4.32 -22.87 -20.12
CA TRP A 89 -4.01 -21.87 -21.14
C TRP A 89 -4.86 -20.61 -20.95
N VAL A 90 -4.18 -19.47 -21.02
CA VAL A 90 -4.77 -18.14 -20.97
C VAL A 90 -4.36 -17.33 -22.21
N ASP A 91 -5.01 -16.21 -22.46
CA ASP A 91 -4.56 -15.26 -23.48
C ASP A 91 -3.17 -14.72 -23.11
N GLY A 92 -2.19 -15.04 -23.94
CA GLY A 92 -0.77 -14.73 -23.67
C GLY A 92 -0.45 -13.24 -23.65
N ARG A 93 -1.32 -12.38 -24.20
CA ARG A 93 -1.17 -10.91 -24.14
C ARG A 93 -1.28 -10.36 -22.74
N PHE A 94 -2.00 -11.04 -21.86
CA PHE A 94 -2.28 -10.58 -20.50
C PHE A 94 -1.31 -11.14 -19.46
N VAL A 95 -0.34 -12.00 -19.88
CA VAL A 95 0.68 -12.54 -18.99
C VAL A 95 1.96 -11.73 -19.13
N ILE A 96 2.23 -10.91 -18.11
CA ILE A 96 3.44 -10.10 -18.03
C ILE A 96 4.44 -10.77 -17.10
N THR A 97 5.63 -11.05 -17.61
CA THR A 97 6.77 -11.64 -16.90
C THR A 97 7.92 -10.65 -16.84
N THR A 98 8.97 -10.96 -16.09
CA THR A 98 10.17 -10.14 -15.98
C THR A 98 10.91 -9.95 -17.30
N SER A 99 10.70 -10.84 -18.27
CA SER A 99 11.31 -10.78 -19.62
C SER A 99 10.53 -9.90 -20.60
N VAL A 100 9.30 -9.47 -20.25
CA VAL A 100 8.49 -8.62 -21.14
C VAL A 100 9.06 -7.20 -21.16
N PRO A 101 9.42 -6.65 -22.33
CA PRO A 101 9.88 -5.26 -22.42
C PRO A 101 8.86 -4.28 -21.84
N ASN A 102 9.33 -3.35 -21.00
CA ASN A 102 8.48 -2.39 -20.28
C ASN A 102 7.36 -3.04 -19.44
N GLY A 103 7.58 -4.26 -18.96
CA GLY A 103 6.62 -5.02 -18.16
C GLY A 103 6.19 -4.25 -16.90
N ASP A 104 7.11 -3.51 -16.28
CA ASP A 104 6.85 -2.63 -15.14
C ASP A 104 5.84 -1.51 -15.50
N GLN A 105 6.01 -0.84 -16.64
CA GLN A 105 5.10 0.21 -17.09
C GLN A 105 3.71 -0.35 -17.44
N ILE A 106 3.66 -1.54 -18.05
CA ILE A 106 2.39 -2.19 -18.37
C ILE A 106 1.63 -2.55 -17.10
N ILE A 107 2.29 -3.18 -16.12
CA ILE A 107 1.66 -3.54 -14.84
C ILE A 107 1.21 -2.27 -14.10
N PHE A 108 2.04 -1.21 -14.10
CA PHE A 108 1.70 0.06 -13.45
C PHE A 108 0.45 0.70 -14.06
N GLY A 109 0.36 0.77 -15.39
CA GLY A 109 -0.81 1.32 -16.08
C GLY A 109 -2.10 0.55 -15.77
N GLU A 110 -2.05 -0.79 -15.81
CA GLU A 110 -3.21 -1.64 -15.48
C GLU A 110 -3.61 -1.55 -13.98
N ALA A 111 -2.62 -1.31 -13.10
CA ALA A 111 -2.87 -1.04 -11.68
C ALA A 111 -3.59 0.30 -11.50
N GLN A 112 -3.13 1.36 -12.14
CA GLN A 112 -3.79 2.68 -12.13
C GLN A 112 -5.22 2.63 -12.69
N ASP A 113 -5.45 1.87 -13.75
CA ASP A 113 -6.79 1.68 -14.33
C ASP A 113 -7.72 0.95 -13.35
N SER A 114 -7.18 -0.02 -12.60
CA SER A 114 -7.91 -0.74 -11.56
C SER A 114 -8.20 0.16 -10.35
N GLU A 115 -7.25 1.00 -9.94
CA GLU A 115 -7.41 1.96 -8.85
C GLU A 115 -8.50 2.98 -9.18
N ARG A 116 -8.46 3.61 -10.35
CA ARG A 116 -9.53 4.51 -10.83
C ARG A 116 -10.89 3.83 -10.84
N ALA A 117 -10.95 2.59 -11.34
CA ALA A 117 -12.20 1.82 -11.34
C ALA A 117 -12.73 1.50 -9.93
N SER A 118 -11.89 1.56 -8.88
CA SER A 118 -12.32 1.39 -7.49
C SER A 118 -12.97 2.64 -6.91
N GLU A 119 -12.65 3.81 -7.44
CA GLU A 119 -13.17 5.11 -7.01
C GLU A 119 -14.51 5.46 -7.69
N ASP A 120 -14.77 4.89 -8.86
CA ASP A 120 -15.97 5.15 -9.65
C ASP A 120 -17.23 4.54 -9.02
N ARG A 121 -18.33 5.31 -9.02
CA ARG A 121 -19.65 4.79 -8.66
C ARG A 121 -20.08 3.72 -9.66
N GLY A 122 -20.17 2.47 -9.20
CA GLY A 122 -20.50 1.33 -10.08
C GLY A 122 -19.29 0.76 -10.81
N GLY A 123 -18.09 1.12 -10.43
CA GLY A 123 -16.85 0.54 -10.91
C GLY A 123 -16.76 -0.96 -10.68
N ARG A 124 -15.72 -1.58 -11.24
CA ARG A 124 -15.56 -3.03 -11.21
C ARG A 124 -15.43 -3.54 -9.77
N LYS A 125 -16.19 -4.60 -9.46
CA LYS A 125 -16.08 -5.28 -8.16
C LYS A 125 -14.63 -5.72 -7.91
N ASN A 126 -14.14 -5.52 -6.70
CA ASN A 126 -12.77 -5.85 -6.25
C ASN A 126 -11.65 -5.08 -6.98
N ALA A 127 -11.97 -3.97 -7.68
CA ALA A 127 -10.97 -3.21 -8.43
C ALA A 127 -9.83 -2.68 -7.54
N GLY A 128 -10.10 -2.26 -6.31
CA GLY A 128 -9.07 -1.83 -5.35
C GLY A 128 -8.13 -2.98 -4.94
N GLN A 129 -8.68 -4.20 -4.74
CA GLN A 129 -7.85 -5.38 -4.46
C GLN A 129 -7.01 -5.78 -5.68
N ASP A 130 -7.57 -5.66 -6.89
CA ASP A 130 -6.83 -5.91 -8.13
C ASP A 130 -5.67 -4.92 -8.28
N ALA A 131 -5.92 -3.63 -8.05
CA ALA A 131 -4.91 -2.58 -8.08
C ALA A 131 -3.78 -2.86 -7.08
N ALA A 132 -4.13 -3.11 -5.82
CA ALA A 132 -3.14 -3.41 -4.77
C ALA A 132 -2.25 -4.62 -5.15
N ARG A 133 -2.85 -5.69 -5.71
CA ARG A 133 -2.08 -6.85 -6.18
C ARG A 133 -1.15 -6.50 -7.34
N LEU A 134 -1.63 -5.78 -8.35
CA LEU A 134 -0.83 -5.41 -9.52
C LEU A 134 0.35 -4.52 -9.12
N TYR A 135 0.13 -3.50 -8.29
CA TYR A 135 1.21 -2.66 -7.77
C TYR A 135 2.25 -3.48 -7.00
N TYR A 136 1.80 -4.40 -6.14
CA TYR A 136 2.72 -5.27 -5.41
C TYR A 136 3.53 -6.19 -6.35
N ARG A 137 2.91 -6.75 -7.42
CA ARG A 137 3.64 -7.54 -8.42
C ARG A 137 4.68 -6.73 -9.17
N LEU A 138 4.41 -5.46 -9.48
CA LEU A 138 5.42 -4.59 -10.07
C LEU A 138 6.64 -4.49 -9.15
N TYR A 139 6.43 -4.14 -7.88
CA TYR A 139 7.50 -4.06 -6.90
C TYR A 139 8.29 -5.38 -6.79
N GLU A 140 7.58 -6.51 -6.71
CA GLU A 140 8.18 -7.83 -6.54
C GLU A 140 9.02 -8.27 -7.75
N TYR A 141 8.51 -8.04 -8.96
CA TYR A 141 9.17 -8.51 -10.19
C TYR A 141 10.18 -7.52 -10.76
N PHE A 142 9.99 -6.24 -10.52
CA PHE A 142 10.84 -5.17 -11.04
C PHE A 142 11.38 -4.27 -9.92
N PRO A 143 12.09 -4.81 -8.92
CA PRO A 143 12.52 -4.06 -7.74
C PRO A 143 13.50 -2.92 -8.06
N THR A 144 14.12 -2.94 -9.24
CA THR A 144 15.03 -1.89 -9.73
C THR A 144 14.34 -0.87 -10.63
N SER A 145 13.05 -1.04 -10.92
CA SER A 145 12.27 -0.06 -11.68
C SER A 145 12.18 1.27 -10.92
N PRO A 146 12.25 2.42 -11.61
CA PRO A 146 11.98 3.72 -10.98
C PRO A 146 10.56 3.82 -10.42
N LEU A 147 9.63 2.96 -10.85
CA LEU A 147 8.26 2.88 -10.37
C LEU A 147 8.10 2.00 -9.11
N ALA A 148 9.13 1.24 -8.70
CA ALA A 148 8.98 0.22 -7.66
C ALA A 148 8.60 0.80 -6.29
N ALA A 149 9.19 1.94 -5.88
CA ALA A 149 8.86 2.59 -4.62
C ALA A 149 7.43 3.14 -4.62
N GLU A 150 7.01 3.77 -5.72
CA GLU A 150 5.65 4.27 -5.93
C GLU A 150 4.64 3.12 -5.91
N ALA A 151 4.93 2.05 -6.63
CA ALA A 151 4.07 0.87 -6.69
C ALA A 151 3.91 0.21 -5.30
N LEU A 152 5.00 0.05 -4.55
CA LEU A 152 4.89 -0.51 -3.20
C LEU A 152 4.06 0.39 -2.27
N TRP A 153 4.19 1.72 -2.39
CA TRP A 153 3.36 2.65 -1.63
C TRP A 153 1.88 2.52 -2.00
N HIS A 154 1.52 2.56 -3.29
CA HIS A 154 0.11 2.37 -3.72
C HIS A 154 -0.46 1.03 -3.25
N ALA A 155 0.34 -0.06 -3.32
CA ALA A 155 -0.10 -1.36 -2.81
C ALA A 155 -0.36 -1.33 -1.30
N ALA A 156 0.51 -0.66 -0.55
CA ALA A 156 0.41 -0.50 0.89
C ALA A 156 -0.79 0.38 1.28
N ASP A 157 -0.94 1.57 0.67
CA ASP A 157 -2.02 2.51 0.96
C ASP A 157 -3.40 1.94 0.61
N LEU A 158 -3.57 1.35 -0.58
CA LEU A 158 -4.85 0.71 -0.97
C LEU A 158 -5.25 -0.37 0.02
N ARG A 159 -4.30 -1.20 0.43
CA ARG A 159 -4.56 -2.23 1.44
C ARG A 159 -4.89 -1.61 2.80
N TRP A 160 -4.15 -0.57 3.19
CA TRP A 160 -4.40 0.19 4.40
C TRP A 160 -5.83 0.77 4.44
N GLN A 161 -6.26 1.43 3.36
CA GLN A 161 -7.60 2.02 3.27
C GLN A 161 -8.71 0.96 3.32
N LEU A 162 -8.52 -0.19 2.67
CA LEU A 162 -9.47 -1.31 2.72
C LEU A 162 -9.61 -1.86 4.14
N GLU A 163 -8.51 -2.08 4.85
CA GLU A 163 -8.53 -2.56 6.24
C GLU A 163 -9.05 -1.50 7.21
N LYS A 164 -8.63 -0.24 7.03
CA LYS A 164 -9.09 0.91 7.82
C LYS A 164 -10.60 1.02 7.80
N SER A 165 -11.22 0.90 6.63
CA SER A 165 -12.68 0.96 6.52
C SER A 165 -13.36 -0.12 7.36
N GLY A 166 -12.81 -1.33 7.38
CA GLY A 166 -13.31 -2.46 8.19
C GLY A 166 -13.09 -2.28 9.68
N VAL A 167 -11.94 -1.72 10.09
CA VAL A 167 -11.61 -1.45 11.50
C VAL A 167 -12.49 -0.35 12.06
N PHE A 168 -12.64 0.76 11.33
CA PHE A 168 -13.40 1.93 11.78
C PHE A 168 -14.92 1.74 11.68
N ALA A 169 -15.40 0.73 10.97
CA ALA A 169 -16.83 0.35 11.00
C ALA A 169 -17.25 -0.38 12.30
N ARG A 170 -16.29 -0.83 13.13
CA ARG A 170 -16.58 -1.57 14.36
C ARG A 170 -16.86 -0.62 15.53
N PRO A 171 -17.72 -1.00 16.50
CA PRO A 171 -17.97 -0.19 17.72
C PRO A 171 -16.67 0.12 18.49
N SER A 172 -15.69 -0.79 18.52
CA SER A 172 -14.39 -0.58 19.17
C SER A 172 -13.57 0.58 18.59
N ALA A 173 -13.83 0.99 17.36
CA ALA A 173 -13.19 2.18 16.77
C ALA A 173 -13.57 3.50 17.48
N LEU A 174 -14.66 3.50 18.23
CA LEU A 174 -15.15 4.64 19.00
C LEU A 174 -14.56 4.71 20.41
N GLU A 175 -13.75 3.73 20.79
CA GLU A 175 -13.06 3.75 22.09
C GLU A 175 -11.96 4.83 22.11
N MET A 176 -11.70 5.36 23.32
CA MET A 176 -10.68 6.41 23.48
C MET A 176 -9.28 5.87 23.20
N SER A 177 -8.96 4.68 23.75
CA SER A 177 -7.64 4.09 23.53
C SER A 177 -7.54 3.48 22.14
N PRO A 178 -6.49 3.79 21.36
CA PRO A 178 -6.22 3.08 20.11
C PRO A 178 -5.99 1.59 20.32
N ASP A 179 -5.50 1.16 21.49
CA ASP A 179 -5.24 -0.24 21.82
C ASP A 179 -6.52 -1.08 21.99
N ALA A 180 -7.69 -0.42 22.15
CA ALA A 180 -8.98 -1.10 22.27
C ALA A 180 -9.54 -1.58 20.92
N ARG A 181 -8.95 -1.19 19.81
CA ARG A 181 -9.35 -1.61 18.46
C ARG A 181 -8.29 -2.47 17.79
N SER A 182 -8.69 -3.21 16.76
CA SER A 182 -7.75 -3.91 15.90
C SER A 182 -6.80 -2.93 15.23
N THR A 183 -5.51 -3.22 15.22
CA THR A 183 -4.52 -2.49 14.44
C THR A 183 -4.68 -2.83 12.96
N ILE A 184 -4.45 -1.85 12.10
CA ILE A 184 -4.33 -2.05 10.66
C ILE A 184 -2.95 -2.68 10.39
N ASP A 185 -2.89 -3.66 9.48
CA ASP A 185 -1.63 -4.35 9.14
C ASP A 185 -0.64 -3.37 8.47
N ASP A 186 0.48 -3.16 9.12
CA ASP A 186 1.52 -2.21 8.74
C ASP A 186 2.70 -2.84 7.97
N THR A 187 2.59 -4.14 7.63
CA THR A 187 3.69 -4.92 7.04
C THR A 187 4.25 -4.28 5.78
N PHE A 188 3.39 -3.88 4.85
CA PHE A 188 3.83 -3.28 3.58
C PHE A 188 4.40 -1.87 3.75
N ILE A 189 3.87 -1.09 4.69
CA ILE A 189 4.42 0.25 4.99
C ILE A 189 5.80 0.12 5.61
N LYS A 190 5.99 -0.80 6.55
CA LYS A 190 7.30 -1.09 7.14
C LYS A 190 8.31 -1.62 6.11
N GLU A 191 7.85 -2.41 5.15
CA GLU A 191 8.69 -2.85 4.03
C GLU A 191 9.11 -1.68 3.15
N LEU A 192 8.18 -0.77 2.83
CA LEU A 192 8.44 0.46 2.08
C LEU A 192 9.49 1.34 2.79
N GLU A 193 9.32 1.61 4.09
CA GLU A 193 10.27 2.38 4.89
C GLU A 193 11.68 1.75 4.89
N LYS A 194 11.75 0.42 4.99
CA LYS A 194 13.01 -0.32 5.00
C LYS A 194 13.71 -0.33 3.65
N LYS A 195 12.95 -0.47 2.54
CA LYS A 195 13.52 -0.63 1.19
C LYS A 195 13.79 0.71 0.49
N TYR A 196 12.98 1.71 0.75
CA TYR A 196 13.02 3.03 0.12
C TYR A 196 12.98 4.16 1.16
N PRO A 197 13.92 4.17 2.15
CA PRO A 197 13.94 5.20 3.18
C PRO A 197 14.15 6.58 2.57
N HIS A 198 13.60 7.61 3.22
CA HIS A 198 13.74 9.02 2.82
C HIS A 198 13.21 9.33 1.42
N THR A 199 12.26 8.55 0.94
CA THR A 199 11.52 8.84 -0.30
C THR A 199 10.19 9.49 0.05
N ARG A 200 9.64 10.26 -0.89
CA ARG A 200 8.26 10.77 -0.80
C ARG A 200 7.27 9.68 -0.43
N TRP A 201 7.48 8.48 -0.91
CA TRP A 201 6.58 7.34 -0.73
C TRP A 201 6.64 6.77 0.68
N SER A 202 7.85 6.63 1.24
CA SER A 202 8.00 6.23 2.65
C SER A 202 7.45 7.29 3.61
N ASP A 203 7.59 8.57 3.27
CA ASP A 203 7.00 9.65 4.07
C ASP A 203 5.47 9.60 4.09
N LEU A 204 4.84 9.27 2.95
CA LEU A 204 3.39 9.05 2.88
C LEU A 204 2.95 7.85 3.73
N GLY A 205 3.68 6.72 3.64
CA GLY A 205 3.40 5.55 4.46
C GLY A 205 3.52 5.83 5.96
N ALA A 206 4.54 6.59 6.38
CA ALA A 206 4.71 7.01 7.78
C ALA A 206 3.52 7.84 8.29
N TYR A 207 2.87 8.63 7.41
CA TYR A 207 1.65 9.35 7.75
C TYR A 207 0.48 8.40 8.03
N ASP A 208 0.30 7.38 7.21
CA ASP A 208 -0.77 6.39 7.38
C ASP A 208 -0.64 5.65 8.72
N LEU A 209 0.58 5.35 9.16
CA LEU A 209 0.82 4.69 10.45
C LEU A 209 0.30 5.48 11.67
N LEU A 210 0.06 6.78 11.53
CA LEU A 210 -0.54 7.59 12.60
C LEU A 210 -1.94 7.12 12.96
N ASP A 211 -2.69 6.58 12.00
CA ASP A 211 -4.04 6.05 12.23
C ASP A 211 -4.09 4.99 13.35
N ASN A 212 -3.04 4.18 13.48
CA ASN A 212 -2.96 3.17 14.53
C ASN A 212 -2.68 3.76 15.93
N LYS A 213 -2.29 5.04 16.01
CA LYS A 213 -1.86 5.71 17.24
C LYS A 213 -2.86 6.74 17.75
N ILE A 214 -3.82 7.18 16.93
CA ILE A 214 -4.82 8.17 17.30
C ILE A 214 -6.02 7.54 18.00
N CYS A 215 -6.68 8.31 18.87
CA CYS A 215 -7.87 7.87 19.59
C CYS A 215 -9.12 7.87 18.69
N GLY A 216 -10.09 7.03 18.99
CA GLY A 216 -11.37 7.02 18.28
C GLY A 216 -12.25 8.22 18.63
N ARG A 217 -12.39 8.50 19.93
CA ARG A 217 -13.12 9.67 20.49
C ARG A 217 -12.41 10.23 21.70
N TRP A 218 -12.52 11.52 21.90
CA TRP A 218 -11.88 12.17 23.05
C TRP A 218 -12.76 12.23 24.30
N LYS A 219 -14.10 12.24 24.14
CA LYS A 219 -15.08 12.28 25.23
C LYS A 219 -14.81 13.39 26.27
N GLY A 220 -14.22 14.53 25.83
CA GLY A 220 -13.85 15.66 26.70
C GLY A 220 -12.54 15.47 27.50
N GLU A 221 -11.80 14.36 27.28
CA GLU A 221 -10.52 14.12 27.94
C GLU A 221 -9.36 14.69 27.12
N THR A 222 -8.44 15.40 27.82
CA THR A 222 -7.34 16.13 27.17
C THR A 222 -6.18 15.23 26.73
N ARG A 223 -6.02 14.05 27.33
CA ARG A 223 -4.90 13.14 27.08
C ARG A 223 -4.74 12.75 25.60
N CYS A 224 -5.86 12.44 24.93
CA CYS A 224 -5.86 12.06 23.54
C CYS A 224 -5.40 13.19 22.61
N PRO A 225 -6.04 14.37 22.59
CA PRO A 225 -5.61 15.46 21.72
C PRO A 225 -4.23 16.01 22.07
N GLU A 226 -3.76 15.93 23.34
CA GLU A 226 -2.36 16.24 23.70
C GLU A 226 -1.40 15.33 22.96
N LYS A 227 -1.56 13.99 23.12
CA LYS A 227 -0.70 13.00 22.47
C LYS A 227 -0.78 13.05 20.94
N GLU A 228 -1.96 13.22 20.37
CA GLU A 228 -2.15 13.31 18.94
C GLU A 228 -1.50 14.55 18.33
N SER A 229 -1.57 15.70 19.04
CA SER A 229 -0.88 16.92 18.61
C SER A 229 0.63 16.68 18.50
N GLU A 230 1.23 16.03 19.51
CA GLU A 230 2.64 15.69 19.52
C GLU A 230 3.02 14.73 18.37
N LEU A 231 2.19 13.72 18.09
CA LEU A 231 2.42 12.77 17.01
C LEU A 231 2.43 13.44 15.63
N TYR A 232 1.47 14.32 15.37
CA TYR A 232 1.39 15.02 14.08
C TYR A 232 2.50 16.07 13.91
N GLU A 233 2.84 16.80 14.98
CA GLU A 233 3.95 17.75 14.96
C GLU A 233 5.29 17.04 14.73
N HIS A 234 5.52 15.93 15.43
CA HIS A 234 6.70 15.08 15.25
C HIS A 234 6.83 14.58 13.80
N TYR A 235 5.75 14.03 13.25
CA TYR A 235 5.74 13.61 11.85
C TYR A 235 6.15 14.73 10.89
N ALA A 236 5.56 15.93 11.04
CA ALA A 236 5.86 17.05 10.16
C ALA A 236 7.31 17.53 10.24
N HIS A 237 7.92 17.40 11.43
CA HIS A 237 9.33 17.77 11.64
C HIS A 237 10.31 16.70 11.14
N GLU A 238 9.95 15.43 11.21
CA GLU A 238 10.76 14.33 10.66
C GLU A 238 10.65 14.24 9.13
N HIS A 239 9.49 14.61 8.57
CA HIS A 239 9.19 14.53 7.14
C HIS A 239 8.81 15.89 6.53
N PRO A 240 9.67 16.93 6.61
CA PRO A 240 9.31 18.31 6.22
C PRO A 240 9.06 18.47 4.73
N GLN A 241 9.52 17.53 3.90
CA GLN A 241 9.28 17.51 2.44
C GLN A 241 8.10 16.64 2.04
N SER A 242 7.46 15.97 2.98
CA SER A 242 6.28 15.15 2.72
C SER A 242 5.12 16.02 2.21
N PRO A 243 4.35 15.54 1.21
CA PRO A 243 3.08 16.19 0.84
C PRO A 243 2.08 16.31 2.00
N LYS A 244 2.26 15.51 3.06
CA LYS A 244 1.43 15.48 4.26
C LYS A 244 1.94 16.35 5.41
N ALA A 245 3.12 16.99 5.29
CA ALA A 245 3.71 17.75 6.38
C ALA A 245 2.82 18.94 6.82
N ALA A 246 2.32 19.72 5.87
CA ALA A 246 1.42 20.85 6.19
C ALA A 246 0.07 20.38 6.78
N GLU A 247 -0.46 19.26 6.30
CA GLU A 247 -1.65 18.61 6.84
C GLU A 247 -1.42 18.15 8.27
N ALA A 248 -0.28 17.54 8.55
CA ALA A 248 0.08 17.10 9.89
C ALA A 248 0.17 18.28 10.86
N LEU A 249 0.87 19.36 10.49
CA LEU A 249 0.91 20.57 11.32
C LEU A 249 -0.50 21.15 11.57
N TYR A 250 -1.35 21.16 10.56
CA TYR A 250 -2.73 21.64 10.76
C TYR A 250 -3.48 20.73 11.74
N ASN A 251 -3.33 19.42 11.62
CA ASN A 251 -3.91 18.46 12.55
C ASN A 251 -3.40 18.65 13.99
N ALA A 252 -2.11 18.96 14.15
CA ALA A 252 -1.52 19.28 15.45
C ALA A 252 -2.11 20.58 16.02
N ALA A 253 -2.15 21.66 15.22
CA ALA A 253 -2.70 22.94 15.62
C ALA A 253 -4.18 22.84 16.02
N TRP A 254 -4.97 22.08 15.27
CA TRP A 254 -6.39 21.87 15.55
C TRP A 254 -6.62 21.15 16.88
N ARG A 255 -5.77 20.15 17.23
CA ARG A 255 -5.84 19.47 18.53
C ARG A 255 -5.50 20.39 19.68
N GLN A 256 -4.50 21.25 19.52
CA GLN A 256 -4.20 22.30 20.51
C GLN A 256 -5.35 23.30 20.63
N ALA A 257 -6.01 23.65 19.53
CA ALA A 257 -7.19 24.51 19.58
C ALA A 257 -8.37 23.85 20.33
N ALA A 258 -8.61 22.56 20.10
CA ALA A 258 -9.61 21.80 20.85
C ALA A 258 -9.31 21.75 22.36
N LEU A 259 -8.02 21.60 22.72
CA LEU A 259 -7.57 21.60 24.11
C LEU A 259 -7.88 22.95 24.83
N VAL A 260 -7.91 24.07 24.10
CA VAL A 260 -8.28 25.36 24.67
C VAL A 260 -9.68 25.29 25.31
N ASP A 261 -10.65 24.73 24.57
CA ASP A 261 -12.03 24.63 25.04
C ASP A 261 -12.16 23.58 26.16
N MET A 262 -11.49 22.43 26.02
CA MET A 262 -11.50 21.39 27.07
C MET A 262 -10.90 21.87 28.40
N TYR A 263 -9.76 22.60 28.36
CA TYR A 263 -9.17 23.15 29.58
C TYR A 263 -10.00 24.24 30.21
N LYS A 264 -10.70 25.06 29.41
CA LYS A 264 -11.67 26.05 29.94
C LYS A 264 -12.83 25.37 30.68
N GLU A 265 -13.38 24.30 30.11
CA GLU A 265 -14.43 23.51 30.75
C GLU A 265 -13.95 22.88 32.08
N GLN A 266 -12.67 22.51 32.14
CA GLN A 266 -12.05 21.97 33.35
C GLN A 266 -11.52 23.04 34.31
N HIS A 267 -11.80 24.34 34.08
CA HIS A 267 -11.32 25.49 34.88
C HIS A 267 -9.77 25.58 34.98
N GLN A 268 -9.07 25.10 33.94
CA GLN A 268 -7.58 25.11 33.85
C GLN A 268 -7.11 26.24 32.91
N GLY A 269 -7.35 27.51 33.30
CA GLY A 269 -7.09 28.68 32.44
C GLY A 269 -5.66 28.79 31.91
N ASP A 270 -4.65 28.52 32.76
CA ASP A 270 -3.23 28.59 32.35
C ASP A 270 -2.91 27.60 31.26
N LYS A 271 -3.45 26.37 31.33
CA LYS A 271 -3.29 25.36 30.30
C LYS A 271 -4.01 25.73 29.00
N ALA A 272 -5.20 26.32 29.12
CA ALA A 272 -5.94 26.81 27.96
C ALA A 272 -5.15 27.88 27.20
N GLU A 273 -4.55 28.85 27.92
CA GLU A 273 -3.72 29.88 27.29
C GLU A 273 -2.43 29.31 26.69
N LYS A 274 -1.81 28.29 27.32
CA LYS A 274 -0.66 27.59 26.76
C LYS A 274 -1.02 26.87 25.47
N ALA A 275 -2.13 26.13 25.43
CA ALA A 275 -2.62 25.42 24.25
C ALA A 275 -2.96 26.40 23.11
N LYS A 276 -3.60 27.56 23.44
CA LYS A 276 -3.88 28.62 22.46
C LYS A 276 -2.62 29.16 21.80
N ARG A 277 -1.59 29.50 22.61
CA ARG A 277 -0.31 29.96 22.06
C ARG A 277 0.34 28.92 21.15
N LYS A 278 0.37 27.65 21.57
CA LYS A 278 0.92 26.56 20.79
C LYS A 278 0.17 26.34 19.47
N ALA A 279 -1.16 26.38 19.48
CA ALA A 279 -1.98 26.28 18.25
C ALA A 279 -1.67 27.40 17.26
N ILE A 280 -1.51 28.64 17.74
CA ILE A 280 -1.17 29.80 16.90
C ILE A 280 0.25 29.66 16.34
N GLU A 281 1.22 29.24 17.15
CA GLU A 281 2.61 29.00 16.74
C GLU A 281 2.69 27.99 15.60
N ILE A 282 2.04 26.82 15.74
CA ILE A 282 2.01 25.79 14.69
C ILE A 282 1.30 26.33 13.43
N ALA A 283 0.19 27.04 13.57
CA ALA A 283 -0.52 27.63 12.44
C ALA A 283 0.32 28.70 11.69
N GLN A 284 1.14 29.46 12.40
CA GLN A 284 2.11 30.39 11.80
C GLN A 284 3.23 29.65 11.06
N GLU A 285 3.70 28.54 11.61
CA GLU A 285 4.68 27.67 10.96
C GLU A 285 4.20 27.17 9.58
N ILE A 286 2.93 26.73 9.48
CA ILE A 286 2.32 26.35 8.20
C ILE A 286 2.40 27.50 7.20
N SER A 287 2.05 28.71 7.62
CA SER A 287 2.03 29.89 6.77
C SER A 287 3.43 30.27 6.25
N GLY A 288 4.46 30.05 7.07
CA GLY A 288 5.85 30.33 6.74
C GLY A 288 6.53 29.26 5.88
N LYS A 289 6.32 27.98 6.23
CA LYS A 289 7.01 26.86 5.56
C LYS A 289 6.28 26.36 4.30
N TYR A 290 4.96 26.49 4.25
CA TYR A 290 4.11 25.96 3.16
C TYR A 290 3.20 27.05 2.58
N PRO A 291 3.77 28.16 2.04
CA PRO A 291 3.01 29.36 1.68
C PRO A 291 2.03 29.15 0.52
N ASP A 292 2.29 28.18 -0.36
CA ASP A 292 1.48 27.93 -1.57
C ASP A 292 0.49 26.77 -1.40
N GLY A 293 0.41 26.18 -0.19
CA GLY A 293 -0.41 25.01 0.07
C GLY A 293 -1.85 25.35 0.51
N ASP A 294 -2.77 24.43 0.28
CA ASP A 294 -4.20 24.52 0.70
C ASP A 294 -4.39 24.63 2.22
N TRP A 295 -3.37 24.31 2.99
CA TRP A 295 -3.42 24.35 4.46
C TRP A 295 -3.18 25.74 5.04
N LYS A 296 -2.55 26.66 4.31
CA LYS A 296 -2.32 28.05 4.73
C LYS A 296 -3.64 28.81 5.02
N PRO A 297 -4.65 28.84 4.12
CA PRO A 297 -5.92 29.51 4.44
C PRO A 297 -6.65 28.85 5.60
N ARG A 298 -6.56 27.54 5.77
CA ARG A 298 -7.14 26.81 6.92
C ARG A 298 -6.43 27.18 8.23
N ALA A 299 -5.12 27.30 8.23
CA ALA A 299 -4.33 27.75 9.37
C ALA A 299 -4.68 29.21 9.76
N ALA A 300 -4.81 30.09 8.77
CA ALA A 300 -5.24 31.48 9.00
C ALA A 300 -6.64 31.57 9.61
N GLN A 301 -7.58 30.74 9.15
CA GLN A 301 -8.91 30.65 9.72
C GLN A 301 -8.86 30.17 11.18
N LEU A 302 -8.07 29.15 11.48
CA LEU A 302 -7.90 28.63 12.84
C LEU A 302 -7.33 29.71 13.79
N MET A 303 -6.32 30.44 13.35
CA MET A 303 -5.77 31.58 14.11
C MET A 303 -6.82 32.64 14.39
N TYR A 304 -7.62 33.02 13.40
CA TYR A 304 -8.69 33.98 13.56
C TYR A 304 -9.73 33.54 14.64
N VAL A 305 -10.17 32.27 14.56
CA VAL A 305 -11.11 31.67 15.52
C VAL A 305 -10.56 31.76 16.95
N LEU A 306 -9.27 31.35 17.12
CA LEU A 306 -8.60 31.39 18.42
C LEU A 306 -8.40 32.82 18.94
N GLN A 307 -8.07 33.79 18.08
CA GLN A 307 -7.89 35.19 18.46
C GLN A 307 -9.23 35.84 18.93
N LYS A 308 -10.33 35.45 18.28
CA LYS A 308 -11.68 35.91 18.65
C LYS A 308 -12.28 35.16 19.83
N GLY A 309 -11.63 34.14 20.35
CA GLY A 309 -12.11 33.31 21.44
C GLY A 309 -13.36 32.49 21.09
N LEU A 310 -13.53 32.20 19.79
CA LEU A 310 -14.63 31.36 19.32
C LEU A 310 -14.33 29.90 19.63
N PRO A 311 -15.32 29.05 19.94
CA PRO A 311 -15.11 27.66 20.25
C PRO A 311 -14.66 26.87 18.96
N THR A 312 -13.71 25.99 19.15
CA THR A 312 -13.22 25.07 18.12
C THR A 312 -13.65 23.63 18.34
N TYR A 313 -13.99 23.30 19.60
CA TYR A 313 -14.46 21.98 20.00
C TYR A 313 -15.73 22.14 20.87
N THR A 314 -16.82 21.59 20.38
CA THR A 314 -18.12 21.72 21.09
C THR A 314 -18.45 20.54 22.00
N GLY A 315 -17.48 19.64 22.22
CA GLY A 315 -17.70 18.36 22.91
C GLY A 315 -18.64 17.42 22.14
N GLU A 316 -18.42 16.14 22.20
CA GLU A 316 -19.46 15.17 21.84
C GLU A 316 -20.51 15.23 22.95
N LYS A 317 -21.55 16.03 22.76
CA LYS A 317 -22.72 15.96 23.65
C LYS A 317 -23.21 14.52 23.59
N SER A 318 -22.99 13.80 24.68
CA SER A 318 -23.59 12.48 24.88
C SER A 318 -25.08 12.63 24.59
N SER A 319 -25.53 12.12 23.46
CA SER A 319 -26.96 11.88 23.25
C SER A 319 -27.38 10.85 24.30
N ARG A 320 -27.94 11.33 25.39
CA ARG A 320 -28.64 10.50 26.38
C ARG A 320 -29.89 9.88 25.74
#